data_69cbf6fc501bd6bd3350b748a8196ca2
#
_entry.id   69cbf6fc501bd6bd3350b748a8196ca2
#
_cell.length_a   1.000
_cell.length_b   1.000
_cell.length_c   1.000
_cell.angle_alpha   90.00
_cell.angle_beta   90.00
_cell.angle_gamma   90.00
#
_symmetry.space_group_name_H-M   'P 1'
#
loop_
_entity.id
_entity.type
_entity.pdbx_description
1 polymer ?
#
loop_
_entity_poly.entity_id
_entity_poly.type
_entity_poly.pdbx_seq_one_letter_code
_entity_poly.pdbx_strand_id
1 'polypeptide(L)'
;MTERLTHLNAAGQARMVDVSGKNVTARSARASGRVLLSADAVAALREGRMPKGDALAVARIAGLQGAKRTPDLIPLCHPIGLHSVTVDLEVRDDGVRIVATTRTADRTGVEMEALTAVTVAALALIDMVKAVDPAAVISDVRVEEKIGGKTGRWARP
;
A
#
# COMPACT_ATOMS: atom_id res chain seq x y z
N MET A 1 3.47 -26.66 -20.77
CA MET A 1 2.24 -25.83 -20.81
C MET A 1 2.67 -24.38 -20.70
N THR A 2 2.55 -23.62 -21.74
CA THR A 2 2.77 -22.17 -21.70
C THR A 2 1.67 -21.56 -20.83
N GLU A 3 2.02 -21.06 -19.64
CA GLU A 3 1.10 -20.28 -18.83
C GLU A 3 0.56 -19.13 -19.68
N ARG A 4 -0.72 -19.14 -19.93
CA ARG A 4 -1.39 -18.14 -20.73
C ARG A 4 -1.32 -16.81 -19.97
N LEU A 5 -0.62 -15.84 -20.51
CA LEU A 5 -0.52 -14.50 -19.92
C LEU A 5 -1.91 -13.88 -19.87
N THR A 6 -2.50 -13.84 -18.68
CA THR A 6 -3.92 -13.50 -18.48
C THR A 6 -4.23 -12.03 -18.79
N HIS A 7 -3.22 -11.14 -18.68
CA HIS A 7 -3.33 -9.72 -18.95
C HIS A 7 -3.01 -9.32 -20.40
N LEU A 8 -2.89 -10.29 -21.31
CA LEU A 8 -2.74 -10.03 -22.74
C LEU A 8 -3.92 -10.64 -23.51
N ASN A 9 -4.36 -9.93 -24.56
CA ASN A 9 -5.30 -10.49 -25.54
C ASN A 9 -4.57 -11.33 -26.59
N ALA A 10 -5.29 -11.88 -27.55
CA ALA A 10 -4.73 -12.70 -28.62
C ALA A 10 -3.75 -11.95 -29.54
N ALA A 11 -3.80 -10.62 -29.56
CA ALA A 11 -2.91 -9.73 -30.30
C ALA A 11 -1.69 -9.26 -29.48
N GLY A 12 -1.51 -9.78 -28.24
CA GLY A 12 -0.41 -9.38 -27.35
C GLY A 12 -0.59 -8.02 -26.68
N GLN A 13 -1.77 -7.43 -26.74
CA GLN A 13 -2.06 -6.13 -26.13
C GLN A 13 -2.55 -6.29 -24.69
N ALA A 14 -2.17 -5.34 -23.83
CA ALA A 14 -2.60 -5.33 -22.44
C ALA A 14 -4.12 -5.21 -22.29
N ARG A 15 -4.67 -5.98 -21.37
CA ARG A 15 -6.09 -5.93 -21.00
C ARG A 15 -6.28 -6.17 -19.51
N MET A 16 -7.31 -5.60 -18.94
CA MET A 16 -7.80 -5.96 -17.61
C MET A 16 -8.49 -7.33 -17.68
N VAL A 17 -8.14 -8.24 -16.77
CA VAL A 17 -8.70 -9.61 -16.75
C VAL A 17 -10.19 -9.57 -16.45
N ASP A 18 -10.99 -10.33 -17.20
CA ASP A 18 -12.41 -10.53 -16.87
C ASP A 18 -12.53 -11.46 -15.65
N VAL A 19 -13.11 -10.93 -14.59
CA VAL A 19 -13.39 -11.65 -13.33
C VAL A 19 -14.87 -11.84 -13.06
N SER A 20 -15.75 -11.48 -14.02
CA SER A 20 -17.21 -11.53 -13.84
C SER A 20 -17.73 -12.92 -13.52
N GLY A 21 -17.09 -13.98 -14.04
CA GLY A 21 -17.41 -15.38 -13.77
C GLY A 21 -16.83 -15.96 -12.47
N LYS A 22 -16.04 -15.20 -11.71
CA LYS A 22 -15.47 -15.68 -10.44
C LYS A 22 -16.45 -15.45 -9.29
N ASN A 23 -16.42 -16.33 -8.30
CA ASN A 23 -17.17 -16.14 -7.06
C ASN A 23 -16.60 -14.98 -6.24
N VAL A 24 -17.49 -14.27 -5.56
CA VAL A 24 -17.12 -13.32 -4.53
C VAL A 24 -16.64 -14.07 -3.31
N THR A 25 -15.43 -13.75 -2.83
CA THR A 25 -14.84 -14.36 -1.63
C THR A 25 -14.21 -13.30 -0.75
N ALA A 26 -14.14 -13.57 0.56
CA ALA A 26 -13.42 -12.70 1.50
C ALA A 26 -11.92 -12.76 1.20
N ARG A 27 -11.30 -11.59 1.10
CA ARG A 27 -9.88 -11.44 0.78
C ARG A 27 -9.25 -10.40 1.67
N SER A 28 -8.00 -10.61 2.04
CA SER A 28 -7.19 -9.63 2.75
C SER A 28 -5.76 -9.61 2.22
N ALA A 29 -5.11 -8.48 2.39
CA ALA A 29 -3.69 -8.33 2.12
C ALA A 29 -3.06 -7.40 3.15
N ARG A 30 -1.81 -7.69 3.47
CA ARG A 30 -0.96 -6.86 4.32
C ARG A 30 0.30 -6.51 3.54
N ALA A 31 0.62 -5.21 3.51
CA ALA A 31 1.85 -4.69 2.95
C ALA A 31 2.61 -3.90 4.00
N SER A 32 3.90 -3.77 3.83
CA SER A 32 4.75 -2.93 4.66
C SER A 32 5.72 -2.10 3.83
N GLY A 33 6.28 -1.08 4.46
CA GLY A 33 7.32 -0.24 3.89
C GLY A 33 7.99 0.57 4.98
N ARG A 34 9.01 1.33 4.60
CA ARG A 34 9.79 2.16 5.52
C ARG A 34 10.05 3.52 4.89
N VAL A 35 10.10 4.55 5.71
CA VAL A 35 10.70 5.84 5.36
C VAL A 35 11.93 6.00 6.24
N LEU A 36 13.11 5.97 5.63
CA LEU A 36 14.38 6.18 6.32
C LEU A 36 14.57 7.67 6.53
N LEU A 37 14.92 8.04 7.76
CA LEU A 37 15.02 9.43 8.21
C LEU A 37 16.31 9.65 9.01
N SER A 38 16.77 10.90 9.02
CA SER A 38 17.82 11.35 9.91
C SER A 38 17.39 11.28 11.38
N ALA A 39 18.37 11.20 12.29
CA ALA A 39 18.11 11.20 13.73
C ALA A 39 17.34 12.47 14.18
N ASP A 40 17.63 13.63 13.58
CA ASP A 40 16.94 14.89 13.89
C ASP A 40 15.47 14.84 13.47
N ALA A 41 15.16 14.26 12.30
CA ALA A 41 13.78 14.08 11.85
C ALA A 41 13.02 13.10 12.73
N VAL A 42 13.65 11.99 13.14
CA VAL A 42 13.05 11.03 14.08
C VAL A 42 12.75 11.69 15.44
N ALA A 43 13.70 12.46 15.99
CA ALA A 43 13.49 13.20 17.22
C ALA A 43 12.34 14.19 17.11
N ALA A 44 12.29 14.96 16.01
CA ALA A 44 11.23 15.93 15.77
C ALA A 44 9.85 15.27 15.63
N LEU A 45 9.76 14.09 15.01
CA LEU A 45 8.52 13.29 14.95
C LEU A 45 8.06 12.86 16.35
N ARG A 46 8.98 12.31 17.15
CA ARG A 46 8.67 11.85 18.53
C ARG A 46 8.20 12.98 19.43
N GLU A 47 8.76 14.17 19.24
CA GLU A 47 8.45 15.35 20.04
C GLU A 47 7.29 16.20 19.47
N GLY A 48 6.71 15.80 18.35
CA GLY A 48 5.62 16.55 17.70
C GLY A 48 6.02 17.92 17.18
N ARG A 49 7.30 18.09 16.81
CA ARG A 49 7.87 19.38 16.37
C ARG A 49 7.97 19.54 14.85
N MET A 50 7.12 18.83 14.08
CA MET A 50 7.13 18.98 12.62
C MET A 50 6.54 20.33 12.20
N PRO A 51 7.20 21.05 11.27
CA PRO A 51 6.74 22.40 10.85
C PRO A 51 5.35 22.41 10.22
N LYS A 52 4.95 21.31 9.57
CA LYS A 52 3.63 21.17 8.91
C LYS A 52 2.55 20.52 9.80
N GLY A 53 2.85 20.25 11.07
CA GLY A 53 1.88 19.65 12.01
C GLY A 53 2.03 18.13 12.18
N ASP A 54 0.93 17.45 12.47
CA ASP A 54 0.93 16.00 12.76
C ASP A 54 1.21 15.14 11.51
N ALA A 55 2.50 14.89 11.29
CA ALA A 55 2.96 14.14 10.12
C ALA A 55 2.42 12.70 10.06
N LEU A 56 2.31 12.02 11.19
CA LEU A 56 1.82 10.64 11.23
C LEU A 56 0.32 10.57 10.95
N ALA A 57 -0.47 11.48 11.48
CA ALA A 57 -1.92 11.55 11.19
C ALA A 57 -2.18 11.85 9.71
N VAL A 58 -1.45 12.82 9.12
CA VAL A 58 -1.57 13.16 7.71
C VAL A 58 -1.18 11.97 6.82
N ALA A 59 -0.08 11.31 7.12
CA ALA A 59 0.38 10.13 6.38
C ALA A 59 -0.64 8.98 6.45
N ARG A 60 -1.24 8.75 7.61
CA ARG A 60 -2.28 7.72 7.79
C ARG A 60 -3.50 8.01 6.90
N ILE A 61 -4.02 9.22 6.95
CA ILE A 61 -5.18 9.62 6.12
C ILE A 61 -4.84 9.50 4.64
N ALA A 62 -3.66 9.93 4.22
CA ALA A 62 -3.21 9.82 2.85
C ALA A 62 -3.15 8.36 2.38
N GLY A 63 -2.65 7.45 3.22
CA GLY A 63 -2.64 6.02 2.94
C GLY A 63 -4.04 5.42 2.79
N LEU A 64 -4.97 5.79 3.67
CA LEU A 64 -6.38 5.38 3.57
C LEU A 64 -7.01 5.85 2.25
N GLN A 65 -6.75 7.09 1.85
CA GLN A 65 -7.22 7.63 0.56
C GLN A 65 -6.54 6.94 -0.63
N GLY A 66 -5.25 6.69 -0.53
CA GLY A 66 -4.47 6.01 -1.56
C GLY A 66 -5.02 4.63 -1.87
N ALA A 67 -5.34 3.84 -0.86
CA ALA A 67 -5.96 2.52 -1.05
C ALA A 67 -7.22 2.59 -1.91
N LYS A 68 -8.08 3.58 -1.68
CA LYS A 68 -9.33 3.80 -2.42
C LYS A 68 -9.11 4.31 -3.86
N ARG A 69 -7.95 4.84 -4.16
CA ARG A 69 -7.56 5.39 -5.47
C ARG A 69 -6.70 4.44 -6.29
N THR A 70 -6.49 3.23 -5.84
CA THR A 70 -5.62 2.25 -6.53
C THR A 70 -5.99 2.08 -8.01
N PRO A 71 -7.26 1.88 -8.43
CA PRO A 71 -7.59 1.70 -9.84
C PRO A 71 -7.34 2.96 -10.69
N ASP A 72 -7.34 4.15 -10.09
CA ASP A 72 -7.00 5.39 -10.79
C ASP A 72 -5.49 5.50 -11.08
N LEU A 73 -4.66 4.82 -10.29
CA LEU A 73 -3.20 4.88 -10.36
C LEU A 73 -2.58 3.69 -11.09
N ILE A 74 -3.18 2.52 -11.01
CA ILE A 74 -2.66 1.25 -11.54
C ILE A 74 -3.59 0.78 -12.67
N PRO A 75 -3.16 0.88 -13.93
CA PRO A 75 -4.05 0.79 -15.10
C PRO A 75 -4.86 -0.50 -15.23
N LEU A 76 -4.28 -1.64 -14.81
CA LEU A 76 -4.93 -2.96 -14.97
C LEU A 76 -5.55 -3.47 -13.66
N CYS A 77 -5.63 -2.66 -12.61
CA CYS A 77 -6.36 -3.00 -11.40
C CYS A 77 -7.87 -2.79 -11.56
N HIS A 78 -8.64 -3.74 -11.05
CA HIS A 78 -10.10 -3.64 -11.02
C HIS A 78 -10.53 -2.61 -9.96
N PRO A 79 -11.57 -1.80 -10.22
CA PRO A 79 -12.22 -1.04 -9.16
C PRO A 79 -12.96 -2.02 -8.25
N ILE A 80 -12.57 -2.06 -6.99
CA ILE A 80 -13.16 -2.94 -5.96
C ILE A 80 -13.67 -2.14 -4.78
N GLY A 81 -14.68 -2.66 -4.11
CA GLY A 81 -15.17 -2.11 -2.84
C GLY A 81 -14.29 -2.54 -1.68
N LEU A 82 -13.56 -1.61 -1.07
CA LEU A 82 -12.82 -1.88 0.15
C LEU A 82 -13.76 -1.85 1.36
N HIS A 83 -13.75 -2.92 2.15
CA HIS A 83 -14.56 -3.03 3.37
C HIS A 83 -13.79 -2.58 4.61
N SER A 84 -12.45 -2.69 4.59
CA SER A 84 -11.60 -2.22 5.68
C SER A 84 -10.21 -1.87 5.13
N VAL A 85 -9.67 -0.77 5.63
CA VAL A 85 -8.27 -0.37 5.43
C VAL A 85 -7.73 0.12 6.77
N THR A 86 -6.60 -0.39 7.19
CA THR A 86 -5.82 0.17 8.30
C THR A 86 -4.44 0.58 7.80
N VAL A 87 -3.92 1.66 8.35
CA VAL A 87 -2.56 2.12 8.10
C VAL A 87 -1.93 2.45 9.45
N ASP A 88 -0.94 1.67 9.83
CA ASP A 88 -0.20 1.83 11.08
C ASP A 88 1.19 2.38 10.79
N LEU A 89 1.58 3.41 11.53
CA LEU A 89 2.88 4.05 11.43
C LEU A 89 3.58 3.97 12.79
N GLU A 90 4.79 3.44 12.80
CA GLU A 90 5.61 3.27 13.98
C GLU A 90 6.95 3.99 13.80
N VAL A 91 7.22 4.96 14.66
CA VAL A 91 8.51 5.66 14.67
C VAL A 91 9.58 4.75 15.26
N ARG A 92 10.62 4.49 14.47
CA ARG A 92 11.81 3.72 14.82
C ARG A 92 13.03 4.63 14.91
N ASP A 93 14.17 4.11 15.34
CA ASP A 93 15.39 4.91 15.46
C ASP A 93 15.97 5.36 14.12
N ASP A 94 15.65 4.64 13.04
CA ASP A 94 16.11 4.89 11.68
C ASP A 94 15.01 5.46 10.75
N GLY A 95 13.85 5.79 11.28
CA GLY A 95 12.75 6.34 10.49
C GLY A 95 11.36 5.89 10.94
N VAL A 96 10.48 5.62 9.98
CA VAL A 96 9.10 5.18 10.26
C VAL A 96 8.82 3.90 9.50
N ARG A 97 8.33 2.89 10.21
CA ARG A 97 7.75 1.68 9.63
C ARG A 97 6.27 1.91 9.37
N ILE A 98 5.82 1.53 8.17
CA ILE A 98 4.41 1.64 7.75
C ILE A 98 3.89 0.24 7.44
N VAL A 99 2.72 -0.09 7.96
CA VAL A 99 2.01 -1.34 7.67
C VAL A 99 0.59 -1.01 7.27
N ALA A 100 0.13 -1.51 6.14
CA ALA A 100 -1.26 -1.39 5.72
C ALA A 100 -1.90 -2.76 5.60
N THR A 101 -3.14 -2.87 6.06
CA THR A 101 -3.98 -4.07 5.88
C THR A 101 -5.26 -3.66 5.19
N THR A 102 -5.61 -4.38 4.13
CA THR A 102 -6.83 -4.16 3.34
C THR A 102 -7.70 -5.41 3.35
N ARG A 103 -9.02 -5.22 3.35
CA ARG A 103 -10.00 -6.31 3.30
C ARG A 103 -11.13 -5.98 2.34
N THR A 104 -11.57 -7.00 1.61
CA THR A 104 -12.72 -6.93 0.72
C THR A 104 -13.45 -8.27 0.65
N ALA A 105 -14.69 -8.23 0.16
CA ALA A 105 -15.40 -9.38 -0.36
C ALA A 105 -15.64 -9.11 -1.85
N ASP A 106 -14.79 -9.68 -2.72
CA ASP A 106 -14.81 -9.42 -4.15
C ASP A 106 -14.18 -10.58 -4.94
N ARG A 107 -14.05 -10.41 -6.24
CA ARG A 107 -13.58 -11.41 -7.22
C ARG A 107 -12.08 -11.36 -7.50
N THR A 108 -11.37 -10.37 -6.96
CA THR A 108 -9.92 -10.19 -7.13
C THR A 108 -9.25 -9.87 -5.80
N GLY A 109 -7.92 -9.99 -5.75
CA GLY A 109 -7.12 -9.69 -4.56
C GLY A 109 -7.02 -8.20 -4.28
N VAL A 110 -6.58 -7.86 -3.07
CA VAL A 110 -6.42 -6.49 -2.56
C VAL A 110 -4.97 -6.12 -2.23
N GLU A 111 -4.02 -6.83 -2.83
CA GLU A 111 -2.60 -6.62 -2.61
C GLU A 111 -2.15 -5.23 -3.08
N MET A 112 -2.65 -4.79 -4.24
CA MET A 112 -2.28 -3.48 -4.79
C MET A 112 -2.85 -2.33 -3.96
N GLU A 113 -4.03 -2.49 -3.40
CA GLU A 113 -4.63 -1.52 -2.47
C GLU A 113 -3.79 -1.38 -1.19
N ALA A 114 -3.27 -2.48 -0.65
CA ALA A 114 -2.37 -2.46 0.49
C ALA A 114 -1.02 -1.80 0.16
N LEU A 115 -0.42 -2.12 -0.99
CA LEU A 115 0.82 -1.49 -1.46
C LEU A 115 0.64 0.00 -1.73
N THR A 116 -0.46 0.40 -2.35
CA THR A 116 -0.78 1.81 -2.62
C THR A 116 -0.96 2.57 -1.31
N ALA A 117 -1.64 1.98 -0.32
CA ALA A 117 -1.79 2.59 1.00
C ALA A 117 -0.43 2.88 1.65
N VAL A 118 0.48 1.91 1.67
CA VAL A 118 1.84 2.08 2.21
C VAL A 118 2.61 3.16 1.45
N THR A 119 2.58 3.10 0.13
CA THR A 119 3.36 4.01 -0.73
C THR A 119 2.88 5.44 -0.63
N VAL A 120 1.56 5.67 -0.63
CA VAL A 120 0.98 7.01 -0.51
C VAL A 120 1.17 7.57 0.90
N ALA A 121 1.04 6.74 1.94
CA ALA A 121 1.40 7.14 3.31
C ALA A 121 2.86 7.58 3.40
N ALA A 122 3.78 6.83 2.79
CA ALA A 122 5.20 7.17 2.75
C ALA A 122 5.48 8.49 2.00
N LEU A 123 4.82 8.71 0.85
CA LEU A 123 4.93 9.98 0.11
C LEU A 123 4.43 11.16 0.93
N ALA A 124 3.28 11.03 1.59
CA ALA A 124 2.75 12.08 2.45
C ALA A 124 3.66 12.35 3.65
N LEU A 125 4.24 11.31 4.24
CA LEU A 125 5.21 11.46 5.31
C LEU A 125 6.44 12.25 4.85
N ILE A 126 7.00 11.93 3.68
CA ILE A 126 8.12 12.69 3.11
C ILE A 126 7.73 14.15 2.89
N ASP A 127 6.55 14.43 2.36
CA ASP A 127 6.09 15.83 2.22
C ASP A 127 6.05 16.57 3.55
N MET A 128 5.65 15.89 4.62
CA MET A 128 5.58 16.47 5.96
C MET A 128 6.94 16.70 6.61
N VAL A 129 7.94 15.84 6.33
CA VAL A 129 9.26 15.86 7.00
C VAL A 129 10.36 16.51 6.17
N LYS A 130 10.17 16.72 4.88
CA LYS A 130 11.23 17.17 3.93
C LYS A 130 11.89 18.49 4.30
N ALA A 131 11.23 19.36 5.05
CA ALA A 131 11.82 20.60 5.55
C ALA A 131 12.90 20.35 6.63
N VAL A 132 12.80 19.23 7.34
CA VAL A 132 13.79 18.81 8.36
C VAL A 132 14.79 17.84 7.75
N ASP A 133 14.32 16.91 6.91
CA ASP A 133 15.14 15.89 6.25
C ASP A 133 14.81 15.79 4.76
N PRO A 134 15.46 16.55 3.89
CA PRO A 134 15.25 16.45 2.45
C PRO A 134 15.80 15.17 1.82
N ALA A 135 16.60 14.40 2.56
CA ALA A 135 17.21 13.14 2.12
C ALA A 135 16.39 11.91 2.50
N ALA A 136 15.17 12.08 3.01
CA ALA A 136 14.28 10.97 3.35
C ALA A 136 14.07 10.00 2.18
N VAL A 137 14.08 8.70 2.45
CA VAL A 137 14.00 7.63 1.43
C VAL A 137 12.88 6.68 1.74
N ILE A 138 12.04 6.38 0.74
CA ILE A 138 11.08 5.25 0.81
C ILE A 138 11.83 3.96 0.47
N SER A 139 11.68 2.94 1.31
CA SER A 139 12.38 1.66 1.17
C SER A 139 11.50 0.47 1.54
N ASP A 140 11.84 -0.70 1.02
CA ASP A 140 11.27 -2.00 1.41
C ASP A 140 9.74 -2.09 1.28
N VAL A 141 9.15 -1.44 0.29
CA VAL A 141 7.72 -1.54 0.03
C VAL A 141 7.40 -2.90 -0.59
N ARG A 142 6.59 -3.70 0.11
CA ARG A 142 6.32 -5.08 -0.30
C ARG A 142 5.04 -5.63 0.30
N VAL A 143 4.46 -6.64 -0.37
CA VAL A 143 3.40 -7.48 0.21
C VAL A 143 4.02 -8.43 1.22
N GLU A 144 3.47 -8.50 2.42
CA GLU A 144 3.88 -9.42 3.48
C GLU A 144 3.00 -10.67 3.51
N GLU A 145 1.70 -10.51 3.28
CA GLU A 145 0.74 -11.60 3.36
C GLU A 145 -0.48 -11.29 2.50
N LYS A 146 -1.06 -12.33 1.93
CA LYS A 146 -2.40 -12.27 1.35
C LYS A 146 -3.20 -13.50 1.71
N ILE A 147 -4.51 -13.37 1.85
CA ILE A 147 -5.43 -14.44 2.20
C ILE A 147 -6.63 -14.37 1.25
N GLY A 148 -7.07 -15.55 0.80
CA GLY A 148 -8.24 -15.70 -0.04
C GLY A 148 -7.91 -15.88 -1.53
N GLY A 149 -8.94 -16.17 -2.32
CA GLY A 149 -8.81 -16.48 -3.73
C GLY A 149 -8.29 -17.90 -4.01
N LYS A 150 -7.87 -18.15 -5.25
CA LYS A 150 -7.50 -19.48 -5.76
C LYS A 150 -6.30 -20.09 -5.03
N THR A 151 -5.35 -19.29 -4.60
CA THR A 151 -4.11 -19.74 -3.94
C THR A 151 -4.21 -19.79 -2.42
N GLY A 152 -5.35 -19.43 -1.82
CA GLY A 152 -5.53 -19.43 -0.37
C GLY A 152 -4.63 -18.41 0.32
N ARG A 153 -3.81 -18.86 1.28
CA ARG A 153 -2.87 -18.02 2.03
C ARG A 153 -1.49 -18.07 1.42
N TRP A 154 -0.92 -16.89 1.21
CA TRP A 154 0.49 -16.70 0.93
C TRP A 154 1.09 -15.72 1.95
N ALA A 155 2.25 -16.04 2.48
CA ALA A 155 3.03 -15.15 3.33
C ALA A 155 4.47 -15.11 2.81
N ARG A 156 5.10 -13.96 2.96
CA ARG A 156 6.50 -13.78 2.59
C ARG A 156 7.39 -14.70 3.44
N PRO A 157 8.32 -15.45 2.84
CA PRO A 157 9.27 -16.30 3.56
C PRO A 157 10.25 -15.48 4.41
#